data_c2924eaf2371020ebc26c9085df522ae
#
_entry.id   c2924eaf2371020ebc26c9085df522ae
#
_cell.length_a   1.000
_cell.length_b   1.000
_cell.length_c   1.000
_cell.angle_alpha   90.00
_cell.angle_beta   90.00
_cell.angle_gamma   90.00
#
_symmetry.space_group_name_H-M   'P 1'
#
loop_
_entity.id
_entity.type
_entity.pdbx_description
1 polymer ?
#
loop_
_entity_poly.entity_id
_entity_poly.type
_entity_poly.pdbx_seq_one_letter_code
_entity_poly.pdbx_strand_id
1 'polypeptide(L)'
;MTIHQLSVFVENKSGTLLQVLELLKEAHLQLIASTISDTVEYGIYRIICSEPLRAYEVLKDAGISANVSDVFAISLDNEPGRAADAIRSFSETGIGISYLYSFLLGGKGILVFRTDNTEKTREVILEKKLQYIEEENLMKMA
;
A
#
# COMPACT_ATOMS: atom_id res chain seq x y z
N MET A 1 -1.75 13.65 0.81
CA MET A 1 -2.09 12.86 -0.39
C MET A 1 -1.53 11.44 -0.32
N THR A 2 -0.34 11.24 0.22
CA THR A 2 0.19 9.88 0.41
C THR A 2 -0.38 9.21 1.66
N ILE A 3 -0.34 7.88 1.67
CA ILE A 3 -0.66 7.06 2.83
C ILE A 3 0.57 6.26 3.24
N HIS A 4 0.59 5.78 4.48
CA HIS A 4 1.70 4.99 4.98
C HIS A 4 1.49 3.51 4.68
N GLN A 5 2.53 2.87 4.19
CA GLN A 5 2.56 1.43 3.95
C GLN A 5 3.75 0.83 4.70
N LEU A 6 3.51 -0.29 5.36
CA LEU A 6 4.59 -1.07 5.94
C LEU A 6 5.17 -2.02 4.89
N SER A 7 6.48 -2.14 4.87
CA SER A 7 7.19 -3.16 4.09
C SER A 7 8.00 -4.00 5.05
N VAL A 8 7.72 -5.28 5.14
CA VAL A 8 8.33 -6.20 6.11
C VAL A 8 9.15 -7.25 5.36
N PHE A 9 10.40 -7.45 5.79
CA PHE A 9 11.23 -8.52 5.23
C PHE A 9 10.85 -9.86 5.85
N VAL A 10 10.54 -10.82 5.00
CA VAL A 10 10.05 -12.14 5.40
C VAL A 10 11.05 -13.20 4.92
N GLU A 11 12.04 -13.52 5.77
CA GLU A 11 13.08 -14.51 5.44
C GLU A 11 12.53 -15.93 5.42
N ASN A 12 11.87 -16.32 6.50
CA ASN A 12 11.12 -17.57 6.58
C ASN A 12 9.65 -17.22 6.36
N LYS A 13 9.18 -17.42 5.15
CA LYS A 13 7.87 -16.91 4.73
C LYS A 13 6.70 -17.39 5.60
N SER A 14 6.69 -18.65 6.01
CA SER A 14 5.59 -19.13 6.86
C SER A 14 5.72 -18.67 8.31
N GLY A 15 6.92 -18.78 8.89
CA GLY A 15 7.17 -18.43 10.29
C GLY A 15 7.12 -16.92 10.55
N THR A 16 7.82 -16.14 9.76
CA THR A 16 7.84 -14.67 9.92
C THR A 16 6.48 -14.07 9.59
N LEU A 17 5.82 -14.56 8.55
CA LEU A 17 4.49 -14.09 8.18
C LEU A 17 3.49 -14.28 9.33
N LEU A 18 3.46 -15.48 9.92
CA LEU A 18 2.58 -15.76 11.04
C LEU A 18 2.89 -14.86 12.24
N GLN A 19 4.18 -14.67 12.54
CA GLN A 19 4.61 -13.80 13.64
C GLN A 19 4.12 -12.37 13.45
N VAL A 20 4.26 -11.82 12.23
CA VAL A 20 3.79 -10.47 11.91
C VAL A 20 2.29 -10.36 12.14
N LEU A 21 1.52 -11.31 11.61
CA LEU A 21 0.06 -11.28 11.73
C LEU A 21 -0.39 -11.43 13.19
N GLU A 22 0.26 -12.26 13.97
CA GLU A 22 -0.05 -12.42 15.39
C GLU A 22 0.27 -11.15 16.19
N LEU A 23 1.39 -10.49 15.90
CA LEU A 23 1.74 -9.24 16.55
C LEU A 23 0.72 -8.13 16.26
N LEU A 24 0.27 -8.03 15.01
CA LEU A 24 -0.77 -7.07 14.65
C LEU A 24 -2.10 -7.39 15.33
N LYS A 25 -2.46 -8.65 15.42
CA LYS A 25 -3.65 -9.12 16.11
C LYS A 25 -3.62 -8.76 17.59
N GLU A 26 -2.53 -9.07 18.29
CA GLU A 26 -2.37 -8.77 19.71
C GLU A 26 -2.39 -7.28 20.01
N ALA A 27 -1.91 -6.46 19.08
CA ALA A 27 -1.93 -5.00 19.19
C ALA A 27 -3.27 -4.39 18.75
N HIS A 28 -4.25 -5.21 18.37
CA HIS A 28 -5.57 -4.79 17.88
C HIS A 28 -5.49 -3.88 16.64
N LEU A 29 -4.56 -4.19 15.76
CA LEU A 29 -4.38 -3.47 14.50
C LEU A 29 -5.09 -4.21 13.38
N GLN A 30 -5.97 -3.48 12.67
CA GLN A 30 -6.75 -4.05 11.58
C GLN A 30 -5.93 -4.07 10.29
N LEU A 31 -5.88 -5.22 9.64
CA LEU A 31 -5.29 -5.38 8.32
C LEU A 31 -6.31 -4.96 7.27
N ILE A 32 -5.98 -4.01 6.42
CA ILE A 32 -6.88 -3.54 5.37
C ILE A 32 -6.55 -4.19 4.04
N ALA A 33 -5.27 -4.22 3.70
CA ALA A 33 -4.79 -4.85 2.47
C ALA A 33 -3.35 -5.29 2.66
N SER A 34 -2.95 -6.33 1.95
CA SER A 34 -1.56 -6.77 1.98
C SER A 34 -1.22 -7.58 0.74
N THR A 35 0.07 -7.62 0.43
CA THR A 35 0.60 -8.44 -0.65
C THR A 35 2.02 -8.84 -0.34
N ILE A 36 2.43 -10.00 -0.84
CA ILE A 36 3.81 -10.47 -0.73
C ILE A 36 4.44 -10.48 -2.13
N SER A 37 5.57 -9.80 -2.26
CA SER A 37 6.44 -9.91 -3.41
C SER A 37 7.54 -10.90 -3.07
N ASP A 38 7.82 -11.80 -3.97
CA ASP A 38 8.71 -12.91 -3.73
C ASP A 38 10.01 -12.80 -4.53
N THR A 39 11.13 -13.09 -3.87
CA THR A 39 12.42 -13.33 -4.52
C THR A 39 12.88 -14.74 -4.15
N VAL A 40 14.01 -15.19 -4.67
CA VAL A 40 14.55 -16.52 -4.38
C VAL A 40 14.85 -16.71 -2.90
N GLU A 41 15.33 -15.65 -2.22
CA GLU A 41 15.83 -15.75 -0.86
C GLU A 41 14.89 -15.22 0.20
N TYR A 42 14.04 -14.23 -0.14
CA TYR A 42 13.15 -13.59 0.83
C TYR A 42 11.92 -13.03 0.15
N GLY A 43 10.94 -12.66 0.95
CA GLY A 43 9.76 -11.96 0.49
C GLY A 43 9.69 -10.56 1.09
N ILE A 44 8.95 -9.68 0.43
CA ILE A 44 8.58 -8.37 0.98
C ILE A 44 7.07 -8.37 1.16
N TYR A 45 6.64 -8.28 2.41
CA TYR A 45 5.23 -8.24 2.77
C TYR A 45 4.81 -6.78 2.95
N ARG A 46 3.99 -6.28 2.03
CA ARG A 46 3.49 -4.91 2.06
C ARG A 46 2.12 -4.90 2.69
N ILE A 47 1.94 -4.03 3.68
CA ILE A 47 0.76 -4.01 4.53
C ILE A 47 0.19 -2.60 4.62
N ILE A 48 -1.12 -2.49 4.39
CA ILE A 48 -1.92 -1.32 4.73
C ILE A 48 -2.78 -1.71 5.92
N CYS A 49 -2.62 -1.00 7.02
CA CYS A 49 -3.34 -1.33 8.26
C CYS A 49 -3.78 -0.06 9.00
N SER A 50 -4.61 -0.26 10.01
CA SER A 50 -4.93 0.81 10.94
C SER A 50 -3.68 1.20 11.72
N GLU A 51 -3.52 2.47 12.06
CA GLU A 51 -2.42 2.99 12.86
C GLU A 51 -1.03 2.49 12.39
N PRO A 52 -0.63 2.79 11.13
CA PRO A 52 0.58 2.19 10.55
C PRO A 52 1.87 2.53 11.33
N LEU A 53 1.96 3.71 11.92
CA LEU A 53 3.16 4.06 12.69
C LEU A 53 3.27 3.26 13.99
N ARG A 54 2.13 2.96 14.64
CA ARG A 54 2.12 2.08 15.81
C ARG A 54 2.46 0.65 15.41
N ALA A 55 1.94 0.20 14.28
CA ALA A 55 2.27 -1.11 13.72
C ALA A 55 3.77 -1.25 13.49
N TYR A 56 4.39 -0.22 12.92
CA TYR A 56 5.84 -0.20 12.71
C TYR A 56 6.60 -0.38 14.03
N GLU A 57 6.21 0.36 15.07
CA GLU A 57 6.87 0.27 16.38
C GLU A 57 6.70 -1.13 17.01
N VAL A 58 5.52 -1.72 16.89
CA VAL A 58 5.25 -3.08 17.38
C VAL A 58 6.20 -4.09 16.72
N LEU A 59 6.35 -4.01 15.40
CA LEU A 59 7.23 -4.92 14.67
C LEU A 59 8.71 -4.69 14.99
N LYS A 60 9.10 -3.44 15.08
CA LYS A 60 10.48 -3.05 15.43
C LYS A 60 10.86 -3.56 16.83
N ASP A 61 9.98 -3.38 17.81
CA ASP A 61 10.21 -3.84 19.17
C ASP A 61 10.33 -5.37 19.26
N ALA A 62 9.70 -6.09 18.35
CA ALA A 62 9.81 -7.54 18.25
C ALA A 62 11.03 -8.00 17.43
N GLY A 63 11.88 -7.09 17.00
CA GLY A 63 13.09 -7.42 16.23
C GLY A 63 12.83 -7.74 14.77
N ILE A 64 11.66 -7.39 14.24
CA ILE A 64 11.31 -7.64 12.84
C ILE A 64 11.74 -6.46 11.98
N SER A 65 12.45 -6.75 10.89
CA SER A 65 12.91 -5.73 9.95
C SER A 65 11.75 -5.22 9.12
N ALA A 66 11.44 -3.93 9.26
CA ALA A 66 10.34 -3.30 8.55
C ALA A 66 10.68 -1.84 8.24
N ASN A 67 10.05 -1.31 7.21
CA ASN A 67 10.13 0.09 6.82
C ASN A 67 8.73 0.66 6.61
N VAL A 68 8.59 1.96 6.80
CA VAL A 68 7.39 2.70 6.44
C VAL A 68 7.68 3.48 5.15
N SER A 69 6.82 3.35 4.18
CA SER A 69 6.93 4.07 2.90
C SER A 69 5.68 4.88 2.64
N ASP A 70 5.85 6.01 1.98
CA ASP A 70 4.73 6.81 1.49
C ASP A 70 4.32 6.29 0.12
N VAL A 71 3.05 5.95 -0.03
CA VAL A 71 2.49 5.45 -1.27
C VAL A 71 1.23 6.22 -1.61
N PHE A 72 0.81 6.14 -2.87
CA PHE A 72 -0.44 6.75 -3.30
C PHE A 72 -1.56 5.73 -3.31
N ALA A 73 -2.77 6.18 -3.03
CA ALA A 73 -3.97 5.36 -3.14
C ALA A 73 -5.01 6.15 -3.92
N ILE A 74 -5.54 5.56 -4.98
CA ILE A 74 -6.61 6.17 -5.76
C ILE A 74 -7.80 5.22 -5.82
N SER A 75 -8.99 5.82 -5.85
CA SER A 75 -10.25 5.09 -5.94
C SER A 75 -10.72 5.08 -7.39
N LEU A 76 -11.05 3.92 -7.90
CA LEU A 76 -11.54 3.73 -9.26
C LEU A 76 -12.93 3.09 -9.22
N ASP A 77 -13.76 3.43 -10.21
CA ASP A 77 -14.99 2.69 -10.43
C ASP A 77 -14.62 1.25 -10.76
N ASN A 78 -15.42 0.31 -10.27
CA ASN A 78 -15.16 -1.11 -10.50
C ASN A 78 -15.68 -1.53 -11.90
N GLU A 79 -15.11 -0.91 -12.94
CA GLU A 79 -15.43 -1.18 -14.33
C GLU A 79 -14.17 -1.53 -15.13
N PRO A 80 -14.29 -2.36 -16.17
CA PRO A 80 -13.16 -2.69 -17.03
C PRO A 80 -12.47 -1.46 -17.60
N GLY A 81 -11.14 -1.45 -17.58
CA GLY A 81 -10.34 -0.39 -18.18
C GLY A 81 -10.01 0.80 -17.29
N ARG A 82 -10.60 0.91 -16.12
CA ARG A 82 -10.35 2.06 -15.22
C ARG A 82 -8.91 2.11 -14.74
N ALA A 83 -8.34 0.98 -14.38
CA ALA A 83 -6.93 0.92 -13.99
C ALA A 83 -6.01 1.32 -15.14
N ALA A 84 -6.31 0.87 -16.35
CA ALA A 84 -5.54 1.22 -17.54
C ALA A 84 -5.56 2.73 -17.79
N ASP A 85 -6.72 3.36 -17.64
CA ASP A 85 -6.87 4.80 -17.83
C ASP A 85 -6.03 5.58 -16.81
N ALA A 86 -6.04 5.17 -15.55
CA ALA A 86 -5.26 5.80 -14.50
C ALA A 86 -3.76 5.66 -14.77
N ILE A 87 -3.30 4.47 -15.08
CA ILE A 87 -1.88 4.20 -15.34
C ILE A 87 -1.40 4.97 -16.58
N ARG A 88 -2.23 5.08 -17.60
CA ARG A 88 -1.90 5.86 -18.80
C ARG A 88 -1.58 7.32 -18.44
N SER A 89 -2.32 7.90 -17.51
CA SER A 89 -2.08 9.27 -17.06
C SER A 89 -0.67 9.46 -16.52
N PHE A 90 -0.13 8.47 -15.82
CA PHE A 90 1.24 8.52 -15.30
C PHE A 90 2.27 8.19 -16.39
N SER A 91 1.98 7.19 -17.20
CA SER A 91 2.88 6.74 -18.26
C SER A 91 3.16 7.85 -19.27
N GLU A 92 2.14 8.60 -19.65
CA GLU A 92 2.25 9.71 -20.61
C GLU A 92 3.15 10.84 -20.13
N THR A 93 3.34 10.98 -18.83
CA THR A 93 4.20 11.99 -18.23
C THR A 93 5.58 11.45 -17.85
N GLY A 94 5.88 10.21 -18.23
CA GLY A 94 7.19 9.61 -17.96
C GLY A 94 7.41 9.16 -16.53
N ILE A 95 6.35 8.99 -15.75
CA ILE A 95 6.44 8.50 -14.37
C ILE A 95 6.55 6.98 -14.37
N GLY A 96 7.59 6.45 -13.74
CA GLY A 96 7.74 5.01 -13.56
C GLY A 96 7.03 4.53 -12.31
N ILE A 97 6.30 3.42 -12.43
CA ILE A 97 5.64 2.79 -11.29
C ILE A 97 6.53 1.66 -10.78
N SER A 98 6.98 1.79 -9.52
CA SER A 98 7.87 0.81 -8.90
C SER A 98 7.13 -0.47 -8.57
N TYR A 99 5.90 -0.35 -8.07
CA TYR A 99 4.98 -1.45 -7.83
C TYR A 99 3.58 -0.92 -7.63
N LEU A 100 2.61 -1.81 -7.81
CA LEU A 100 1.22 -1.49 -7.54
C LEU A 100 0.48 -2.76 -7.13
N TYR A 101 -0.58 -2.59 -6.37
CA TYR A 101 -1.54 -3.65 -6.05
C TYR A 101 -2.91 -3.01 -5.85
N SER A 102 -3.94 -3.82 -5.99
CA SER A 102 -5.31 -3.32 -5.92
C SER A 102 -6.19 -4.25 -5.09
N PHE A 103 -7.25 -3.70 -4.57
CA PHE A 103 -8.24 -4.44 -3.80
C PHE A 103 -9.58 -3.72 -3.88
N LEU A 104 -10.65 -4.43 -3.52
CA LEU A 104 -11.99 -3.85 -3.49
C LEU A 104 -12.32 -3.41 -2.08
N LEU A 105 -12.86 -2.21 -1.94
CA LEU A 105 -13.27 -1.65 -0.66
C LEU A 105 -14.44 -0.71 -0.91
N GLY A 106 -15.57 -0.96 -0.22
CA GLY A 106 -16.76 -0.14 -0.38
C GLY A 106 -17.32 -0.10 -1.80
N GLY A 107 -17.17 -1.19 -2.55
CA GLY A 107 -17.63 -1.26 -3.94
C GLY A 107 -16.75 -0.55 -4.95
N LYS A 108 -15.61 -0.02 -4.52
CA LYS A 108 -14.64 0.67 -5.37
C LYS A 108 -13.37 -0.15 -5.51
N GLY A 109 -12.69 -0.02 -6.64
CA GLY A 109 -11.34 -0.53 -6.81
C GLY A 109 -10.35 0.46 -6.21
N ILE A 110 -9.57 0.03 -5.25
CA ILE A 110 -8.51 0.85 -4.67
C ILE A 110 -7.18 0.42 -5.27
N LEU A 111 -6.48 1.37 -5.86
CA LEU A 111 -5.17 1.14 -6.44
C LEU A 111 -4.12 1.80 -5.57
N VAL A 112 -3.24 1.00 -4.99
CA VAL A 112 -2.11 1.48 -4.19
C VAL A 112 -0.84 1.32 -5.01
N PHE A 113 -0.03 2.37 -5.08
CA PHE A 113 1.17 2.33 -5.90
C PHE A 113 2.25 3.28 -5.42
N ARG A 114 3.48 2.96 -5.77
CA ARG A 114 4.64 3.80 -5.53
C ARG A 114 5.27 4.16 -6.87
N THR A 115 5.75 5.40 -6.96
CA THR A 115 6.39 5.90 -8.18
C THR A 115 7.82 6.34 -7.92
N ASP A 116 8.54 6.58 -8.99
CA ASP A 116 9.91 7.10 -8.96
C ASP A 116 9.96 8.63 -8.81
N ASN A 117 8.82 9.31 -8.83
CA ASN A 117 8.75 10.78 -8.71
C ASN A 117 7.47 11.21 -8.02
N THR A 118 7.56 11.40 -6.70
CA THR A 118 6.42 11.75 -5.85
C THR A 118 5.78 13.08 -6.24
N GLU A 119 6.58 14.10 -6.49
CA GLU A 119 6.07 15.44 -6.80
C GLU A 119 5.31 15.45 -8.13
N LYS A 120 5.88 14.83 -9.15
CA LYS A 120 5.23 14.75 -10.46
C LYS A 120 3.96 13.93 -10.40
N THR A 121 3.94 12.88 -9.58
CA THR A 121 2.74 12.07 -9.38
C THR A 121 1.62 12.89 -8.76
N ARG A 122 1.92 13.72 -7.76
CA ARG A 122 0.93 14.63 -7.16
C ARG A 122 0.34 15.58 -8.19
N GLU A 123 1.21 16.16 -9.03
CA GLU A 123 0.77 17.07 -10.08
C GLU A 123 -0.20 16.40 -11.05
N VAL A 124 0.12 15.18 -11.47
CA VAL A 124 -0.73 14.42 -12.39
C VAL A 124 -2.08 14.08 -11.75
N ILE A 125 -2.08 13.64 -10.50
CA ILE A 125 -3.30 13.32 -9.76
C ILE A 125 -4.23 14.54 -9.72
N LEU A 126 -3.69 15.72 -9.42
CA LEU A 126 -4.47 16.95 -9.33
C LEU A 126 -4.92 17.42 -10.72
N GLU A 127 -4.03 17.42 -11.70
CA GLU A 127 -4.32 17.85 -13.06
C GLU A 127 -5.39 16.99 -13.73
N LYS A 128 -5.26 15.68 -13.61
CA LYS A 128 -6.22 14.71 -14.19
C LYS A 128 -7.43 14.46 -13.31
N LYS A 129 -7.49 15.12 -12.15
CA LYS A 129 -8.62 14.99 -11.21
C LYS A 129 -8.89 13.55 -10.80
N LEU A 130 -7.83 12.78 -10.56
CA LEU A 130 -7.95 11.42 -10.08
C LEU A 130 -8.44 11.43 -8.63
N GLN A 131 -9.25 10.44 -8.27
CA GLN A 131 -9.83 10.35 -6.93
C GLN A 131 -8.83 9.71 -5.96
N TYR A 132 -7.95 10.52 -5.40
CA TYR A 132 -7.01 10.01 -4.39
C TYR A 132 -7.69 9.86 -3.04
N ILE A 133 -7.15 8.99 -2.19
CA ILE A 133 -7.70 8.69 -0.88
C ILE A 133 -6.69 9.12 0.18
N GLU A 134 -7.16 9.90 1.15
CA GLU A 134 -6.37 10.24 2.33
C GLU A 134 -6.39 9.05 3.31
N GLU A 135 -5.33 8.93 4.10
CA GLU A 135 -5.17 7.80 5.01
C GLU A 135 -6.37 7.64 5.98
N GLU A 136 -6.81 8.75 6.56
CA GLU A 136 -7.96 8.71 7.49
C GLU A 136 -9.24 8.23 6.82
N ASN A 137 -9.45 8.58 5.55
CA ASN A 137 -10.63 8.15 4.81
C ASN A 137 -10.56 6.67 4.46
N LEU A 138 -9.37 6.16 4.15
CA LEU A 138 -9.17 4.75 3.89
C LEU A 138 -9.52 3.92 5.13
N MET A 139 -9.11 4.36 6.30
CA MET A 139 -9.42 3.70 7.56
C MET A 139 -10.92 3.67 7.84
N LYS A 140 -11.64 4.73 7.49
CA LYS A 140 -13.09 4.80 7.68
C LYS A 140 -13.85 3.89 6.73
N MET A 141 -13.31 3.60 5.56
CA MET A 141 -13.92 2.71 4.57
C MET A 141 -13.78 1.23 4.95
N ALA A 142 -12.82 0.92 5.79
CA ALA A 142 -12.49 -0.45 6.16
C ALA A 142 -13.51 -1.08 7.12
#